data_488af2ea0385106df6defa5b4a6eda2c
#
_entry.id   488af2ea0385106df6defa5b4a6eda2c
#
_cell.length_a   1.000
_cell.length_b   1.000
_cell.length_c   1.000
_cell.angle_alpha   90.00
_cell.angle_beta   90.00
_cell.angle_gamma   90.00
#
_symmetry.space_group_name_H-M   'P 1'
#
loop_
_entity.id
_entity.type
_entity.pdbx_description
1 polymer ?
#
loop_
_entity_poly.entity_id
_entity_poly.type
_entity_poly.pdbx_seq_one_letter_code
_entity_poly.pdbx_strand_id
1 'polypeptide(L)'
;MAIERMKNYEEQTFTDAFMFGKIMEDKDKCRRVLECLLGKKIGELTEVVSEKHLMQTQDGKMIRLDIYTKDENSMFDMEMQNLNNQTLEKLELPKRSRFYQSELDVDFLNRSGSYRNLPENNIVFICTFDPFGRGKPVYEFANRTDENPPQTLEDGRRTYFFNCTYEDSDIPKELIHFFEFVRSGKAEDVLTEDLKKAVEENRMNYIYRSEYLRQQILLEDAREEGREEGREEERLNTEREKARADAAEAELERLKKQR
;
A
#
# COMPACT_ATOMS: atom_id res chain seq x y z
N MET A 1 -9.49 -0.53 -22.08
CA MET A 1 -9.06 0.07 -20.79
C MET A 1 -8.54 1.46 -21.09
N ALA A 2 -9.07 2.49 -20.44
CA ALA A 2 -8.57 3.85 -20.60
C ALA A 2 -7.12 3.88 -20.07
N ILE A 3 -6.21 4.40 -20.89
CA ILE A 3 -4.83 4.67 -20.46
C ILE A 3 -4.96 5.77 -19.41
N GLU A 4 -4.71 5.42 -18.15
CA GLU A 4 -4.67 6.39 -17.09
C GLU A 4 -3.53 7.37 -17.40
N ARG A 5 -3.92 8.61 -17.73
CA ARG A 5 -2.97 9.64 -18.10
C ARG A 5 -2.10 9.92 -16.88
N MET A 6 -0.79 9.72 -17.01
CA MET A 6 0.15 10.03 -15.95
C MET A 6 -0.06 11.46 -15.46
N LYS A 7 -0.18 11.60 -14.14
CA LYS A 7 -0.38 12.90 -13.49
C LYS A 7 0.93 13.70 -13.61
N ASN A 8 0.84 14.97 -14.00
CA ASN A 8 2.02 15.82 -14.03
C ASN A 8 2.59 15.99 -12.62
N TYR A 9 3.92 16.09 -12.52
CA TYR A 9 4.57 16.26 -11.22
C TYR A 9 4.05 17.48 -10.44
N GLU A 10 3.80 18.59 -11.11
CA GLU A 10 3.28 19.82 -10.55
C GLU A 10 1.84 19.69 -10.00
N GLU A 11 1.12 18.68 -10.42
CA GLU A 11 -0.25 18.38 -9.97
C GLU A 11 -0.29 17.33 -8.83
N GLN A 12 0.87 16.78 -8.44
CA GLN A 12 0.94 15.79 -7.35
C GLN A 12 0.38 16.38 -6.06
N THR A 13 -0.42 15.62 -5.34
CA THR A 13 -1.01 15.99 -4.04
C THR A 13 -0.42 15.12 -2.95
N PHE A 14 -0.74 15.39 -1.70
CA PHE A 14 -0.32 14.57 -0.57
C PHE A 14 -0.69 13.08 -0.73
N THR A 15 -1.79 12.80 -1.40
CA THR A 15 -2.29 11.44 -1.59
C THR A 15 -1.63 10.68 -2.75
N ASP A 16 -0.81 11.32 -3.56
CA ASP A 16 -0.07 10.66 -4.61
C ASP A 16 1.17 9.95 -4.01
N ALA A 17 1.40 8.69 -4.36
CA ALA A 17 2.39 7.82 -3.70
C ALA A 17 3.79 8.43 -3.62
N PHE A 18 4.29 9.03 -4.72
CA PHE A 18 5.60 9.68 -4.73
C PHE A 18 5.67 10.87 -3.76
N MET A 19 4.65 11.75 -3.78
CA MET A 19 4.59 12.93 -2.91
C MET A 19 4.46 12.52 -1.44
N PHE A 20 3.59 11.56 -1.14
CA PHE A 20 3.43 10.98 0.19
C PHE A 20 4.77 10.43 0.71
N GLY A 21 5.45 9.60 -0.11
CA GLY A 21 6.76 9.06 0.22
C GLY A 21 7.76 10.14 0.59
N LYS A 22 7.92 11.16 -0.27
CA LYS A 22 8.87 12.24 -0.06
C LYS A 22 8.58 13.11 1.18
N ILE A 23 7.32 13.34 1.50
CA ILE A 23 6.94 14.10 2.70
C ILE A 23 7.17 13.27 3.97
N MET A 24 6.85 11.98 3.92
CA MET A 24 6.98 11.09 5.08
C MET A 24 8.44 10.68 5.37
N GLU A 25 9.40 10.89 4.47
CA GLU A 25 10.84 10.76 4.75
C GLU A 25 11.31 11.70 5.89
N ASP A 26 10.60 12.79 6.13
CA ASP A 26 10.81 13.65 7.29
C ASP A 26 10.28 12.98 8.58
N LYS A 27 11.19 12.60 9.48
CA LYS A 27 10.87 11.87 10.71
C LYS A 27 9.87 12.60 11.62
N ASP A 28 9.95 13.92 11.71
CA ASP A 28 9.02 14.69 12.55
C ASP A 28 7.62 14.69 11.96
N LYS A 29 7.48 14.93 10.65
CA LYS A 29 6.19 14.86 9.96
C LYS A 29 5.58 13.46 10.04
N CYS A 30 6.40 12.43 9.77
CA CYS A 30 5.99 11.02 9.86
C CYS A 30 5.46 10.70 11.26
N ARG A 31 6.21 11.04 12.31
CA ARG A 31 5.80 10.83 13.70
C ARG A 31 4.51 11.57 14.04
N ARG A 32 4.38 12.85 13.66
CA ARG A 32 3.18 13.65 13.95
C ARG A 32 1.94 13.14 13.22
N VAL A 33 2.09 12.62 12.01
CA VAL A 33 0.99 11.96 11.29
C VAL A 33 0.58 10.67 12.01
N LEU A 34 1.52 9.83 12.43
CA LEU A 34 1.22 8.65 13.23
C LEU A 34 0.53 9.00 14.55
N GLU A 35 1.01 10.03 15.28
CA GLU A 35 0.39 10.51 16.53
C GLU A 35 -1.05 11.00 16.29
N CYS A 36 -1.28 11.75 15.21
CA CYS A 36 -2.62 12.20 14.81
C CYS A 36 -3.55 11.02 14.53
N LEU A 37 -3.10 10.06 13.73
CA LEU A 37 -3.90 8.90 13.33
C LEU A 37 -4.20 7.97 14.51
N LEU A 38 -3.19 7.63 15.31
CA LEU A 38 -3.31 6.64 16.36
C LEU A 38 -3.79 7.22 17.70
N GLY A 39 -3.88 8.54 17.85
CA GLY A 39 -4.31 9.23 19.07
C GLY A 39 -3.42 8.96 20.27
N LYS A 40 -2.16 8.54 20.05
CA LYS A 40 -1.17 8.23 21.10
C LYS A 40 0.17 8.83 20.75
N LYS A 41 1.00 9.06 21.79
CA LYS A 41 2.39 9.49 21.59
C LYS A 41 3.21 8.36 20.98
N ILE A 42 4.01 8.71 19.98
CA ILE A 42 4.96 7.81 19.32
C ILE A 42 6.37 8.21 19.76
N GLY A 43 7.20 7.22 20.03
CA GLY A 43 8.61 7.43 20.36
C GLY A 43 9.39 8.11 19.26
N GLU A 44 10.66 8.42 19.52
CA GLU A 44 11.54 8.95 18.51
C GLU A 44 11.73 7.92 17.39
N LEU A 45 11.44 8.31 16.14
CA LEU A 45 11.61 7.42 15.00
C LEU A 45 13.08 7.23 14.68
N THR A 46 13.56 5.99 14.83
CA THR A 46 14.96 5.64 14.56
C THR A 46 15.24 5.50 13.07
N GLU A 47 14.24 5.04 12.32
CA GLU A 47 14.33 4.79 10.89
C GLU A 47 13.03 5.22 10.20
N VAL A 48 13.14 5.86 9.04
CA VAL A 48 12.03 6.06 8.10
C VAL A 48 12.55 5.74 6.69
N VAL A 49 11.86 4.85 6.00
CA VAL A 49 12.21 4.40 4.65
C VAL A 49 10.97 4.44 3.77
N SER A 50 10.99 5.30 2.76
CA SER A 50 9.98 5.30 1.70
C SER A 50 10.26 4.18 0.70
N GLU A 51 9.21 3.58 0.14
CA GLU A 51 9.30 2.50 -0.86
C GLU A 51 10.21 1.34 -0.41
N LYS A 52 10.09 0.91 0.86
CA LYS A 52 10.89 -0.21 1.37
C LYS A 52 10.54 -1.50 0.66
N HIS A 53 11.52 -2.09 0.00
CA HIS A 53 11.39 -3.39 -0.64
C HIS A 53 11.75 -4.51 0.32
N LEU A 54 10.87 -5.50 0.46
CA LEU A 54 11.10 -6.73 1.19
C LEU A 54 10.98 -7.93 0.25
N MET A 55 11.99 -8.80 0.25
CA MET A 55 12.01 -10.03 -0.52
C MET A 55 12.76 -11.10 0.30
N GLN A 56 12.08 -12.17 0.65
CA GLN A 56 12.62 -13.22 1.53
C GLN A 56 13.38 -14.31 0.77
N THR A 57 13.06 -14.53 -0.50
CA THR A 57 13.72 -15.53 -1.36
C THR A 57 13.88 -14.99 -2.77
N GLN A 58 14.86 -15.52 -3.54
CA GLN A 58 15.10 -15.10 -4.93
C GLN A 58 13.86 -15.25 -5.84
N ASP A 59 13.00 -16.24 -5.56
CA ASP A 59 11.78 -16.52 -6.31
C ASP A 59 10.51 -16.05 -5.56
N GLY A 60 10.69 -15.34 -4.42
CA GLY A 60 9.60 -14.85 -3.59
C GLY A 60 8.92 -13.62 -4.19
N LYS A 61 7.64 -13.43 -3.83
CA LYS A 61 6.93 -12.19 -4.17
C LYS A 61 7.58 -11.03 -3.44
N MET A 62 8.18 -10.10 -4.19
CA MET A 62 8.66 -8.84 -3.64
C MET A 62 7.47 -7.97 -3.26
N ILE A 63 7.51 -7.39 -2.07
CA ILE A 63 6.58 -6.34 -1.65
C ILE A 63 7.30 -5.01 -1.56
N ARG A 64 6.55 -3.96 -1.76
CA ARG A 64 6.98 -2.58 -1.54
C ARG A 64 6.03 -1.97 -0.53
N LEU A 65 6.57 -1.53 0.60
CA LEU A 65 5.86 -0.77 1.62
C LEU A 65 5.99 0.72 1.28
N ASP A 66 4.90 1.47 1.38
CA ASP A 66 4.94 2.90 1.06
C ASP A 66 5.85 3.63 2.05
N ILE A 67 5.60 3.51 3.35
CA ILE A 67 6.43 4.10 4.41
C ILE A 67 6.63 3.09 5.54
N TYR A 68 7.83 2.54 5.62
CA TYR A 68 8.27 1.80 6.79
C TYR A 68 8.95 2.73 7.80
N THR A 69 8.56 2.63 9.06
CA THR A 69 9.22 3.34 10.16
C THR A 69 9.17 2.54 11.45
N LYS A 70 10.03 2.88 12.40
CA LYS A 70 10.05 2.26 13.74
C LYS A 70 10.54 3.24 14.79
N ASP A 71 10.00 3.05 16.00
CA ASP A 71 10.57 3.55 17.23
C ASP A 71 11.25 2.42 18.03
N GLU A 72 11.45 2.60 19.36
CA GLU A 72 12.10 1.61 20.21
C GLU A 72 11.29 0.30 20.36
N ASN A 73 9.95 0.41 20.36
CA ASN A 73 9.05 -0.70 20.73
C ASN A 73 8.10 -1.13 19.62
N SER A 74 8.01 -0.37 18.53
CA SER A 74 7.01 -0.56 17.49
C SER A 74 7.58 -0.40 16.09
N MET A 75 7.08 -1.22 15.16
CA MET A 75 7.22 -1.04 13.72
C MET A 75 5.91 -0.55 13.14
N PHE A 76 5.98 0.33 12.17
CA PHE A 76 4.84 0.87 11.44
C PHE A 76 5.08 0.76 9.94
N ASP A 77 4.05 0.35 9.23
CA ASP A 77 3.93 0.48 7.79
C ASP A 77 2.72 1.37 7.50
N MET A 78 2.96 2.55 6.92
CA MET A 78 1.89 3.48 6.51
C MET A 78 1.69 3.40 5.01
N GLU A 79 0.47 3.11 4.61
CA GLU A 79 0.05 2.91 3.23
C GLU A 79 -1.01 3.95 2.83
N MET A 80 -0.75 4.73 1.78
CA MET A 80 -1.73 5.62 1.17
C MET A 80 -2.54 4.86 0.13
N GLN A 81 -3.85 4.72 0.37
CA GLN A 81 -4.73 3.97 -0.52
C GLN A 81 -5.68 4.90 -1.26
N ASN A 82 -5.36 5.17 -2.52
CA ASN A 82 -6.22 5.84 -3.48
C ASN A 82 -6.95 4.83 -4.34
N LEU A 83 -8.29 4.94 -4.43
CA LEU A 83 -9.04 4.03 -5.29
C LEU A 83 -9.18 4.58 -6.70
N ASN A 84 -8.59 3.83 -7.64
CA ASN A 84 -8.96 3.92 -9.06
C ASN A 84 -9.76 2.68 -9.52
N ASN A 85 -9.69 1.55 -8.83
CA ASN A 85 -10.39 0.31 -9.21
C ASN A 85 -11.01 -0.38 -7.97
N GLN A 86 -12.20 0.07 -7.61
CA GLN A 86 -12.78 -0.03 -6.27
C GLN A 86 -13.04 -1.43 -5.71
N THR A 87 -13.21 -2.46 -6.53
CA THR A 87 -13.79 -3.71 -6.03
C THR A 87 -12.74 -4.76 -5.65
N LEU A 88 -11.72 -4.96 -6.47
CA LEU A 88 -10.70 -6.00 -6.23
C LEU A 88 -9.72 -5.59 -5.15
N GLU A 89 -9.24 -4.36 -5.18
CA GLU A 89 -8.26 -3.86 -4.19
C GLU A 89 -8.84 -3.87 -2.77
N LYS A 90 -10.10 -3.46 -2.58
CA LYS A 90 -10.77 -3.55 -1.27
C LYS A 90 -10.77 -4.96 -0.69
N LEU A 91 -10.99 -5.99 -1.52
CA LEU A 91 -11.01 -7.38 -1.08
C LEU A 91 -9.62 -7.90 -0.72
N GLU A 92 -8.57 -7.28 -1.27
CA GLU A 92 -7.18 -7.69 -1.04
C GLU A 92 -6.57 -7.04 0.21
N LEU A 93 -6.98 -5.83 0.60
CA LEU A 93 -6.39 -5.08 1.72
C LEU A 93 -6.25 -5.91 3.01
N PRO A 94 -7.27 -6.68 3.48
CA PRO A 94 -7.11 -7.50 4.68
C PRO A 94 -6.08 -8.64 4.51
N LYS A 95 -5.90 -9.15 3.30
CA LYS A 95 -4.90 -10.18 3.01
C LYS A 95 -3.50 -9.58 2.84
N ARG A 96 -3.42 -8.39 2.24
CA ARG A 96 -2.18 -7.61 2.13
C ARG A 96 -1.67 -7.27 3.52
N SER A 97 -2.51 -6.74 4.43
CA SER A 97 -2.09 -6.40 5.78
C SER A 97 -1.49 -7.59 6.52
N ARG A 98 -2.13 -8.77 6.43
CA ARG A 98 -1.60 -10.00 7.02
C ARG A 98 -0.24 -10.39 6.45
N PHE A 99 -0.08 -10.27 5.12
CA PHE A 99 1.16 -10.60 4.44
C PHE A 99 2.27 -9.61 4.82
N TYR A 100 1.98 -8.31 4.81
CA TYR A 100 2.94 -7.27 5.18
C TYR A 100 3.42 -7.42 6.63
N GLN A 101 2.54 -7.71 7.57
CA GLN A 101 2.92 -8.01 8.96
C GLN A 101 3.88 -9.20 9.03
N SER A 102 3.62 -10.26 8.27
CA SER A 102 4.48 -11.45 8.27
C SER A 102 5.86 -11.15 7.70
N GLU A 103 5.94 -10.38 6.62
CA GLU A 103 7.22 -9.99 6.02
C GLU A 103 8.04 -9.08 6.92
N LEU A 104 7.40 -8.13 7.63
CA LEU A 104 8.05 -7.28 8.62
C LEU A 104 8.60 -8.10 9.81
N ASP A 105 7.82 -9.06 10.31
CA ASP A 105 8.26 -9.94 11.40
C ASP A 105 9.48 -10.78 10.96
N VAL A 106 9.48 -11.31 9.73
CA VAL A 106 10.60 -12.08 9.18
C VAL A 106 11.82 -11.19 8.97
N ASP A 107 11.67 -9.98 8.38
CA ASP A 107 12.77 -9.02 8.21
C ASP A 107 13.42 -8.67 9.55
N PHE A 108 12.62 -8.47 10.59
CA PHE A 108 13.10 -8.20 11.94
C PHE A 108 13.84 -9.41 12.53
N LEU A 109 13.26 -10.61 12.45
CA LEU A 109 13.86 -11.82 13.01
C LEU A 109 15.18 -12.20 12.34
N ASN A 110 15.29 -12.00 11.03
CA ASN A 110 16.54 -12.21 10.30
C ASN A 110 17.69 -11.36 10.85
N ARG A 111 17.38 -10.22 11.48
CA ARG A 111 18.36 -9.31 12.08
C ARG A 111 18.56 -9.55 13.58
N SER A 112 17.52 -9.93 14.32
CA SER A 112 17.53 -10.00 15.80
C SER A 112 17.47 -11.41 16.38
N GLY A 113 16.99 -12.40 15.63
CA GLY A 113 17.03 -13.83 15.96
C GLY A 113 16.15 -14.30 17.12
N SER A 114 15.36 -13.44 17.80
CA SER A 114 14.56 -13.83 18.95
C SER A 114 13.11 -13.33 18.87
N TYR A 115 12.14 -14.24 19.02
CA TYR A 115 10.71 -13.91 19.10
C TYR A 115 10.38 -12.98 20.29
N ARG A 116 11.16 -13.02 21.38
CA ARG A 116 10.94 -12.16 22.54
C ARG A 116 11.17 -10.68 22.28
N ASN A 117 11.92 -10.39 21.23
CA ASN A 117 12.30 -9.03 20.85
C ASN A 117 11.43 -8.48 19.71
N LEU A 118 10.44 -9.25 19.25
CA LEU A 118 9.52 -8.75 18.21
C LEU A 118 8.80 -7.51 18.75
N PRO A 119 8.94 -6.35 18.08
CA PRO A 119 8.22 -5.14 18.44
C PRO A 119 6.74 -5.25 18.07
N GLU A 120 5.92 -4.30 18.53
CA GLU A 120 4.58 -4.16 18.00
C GLU A 120 4.64 -3.94 16.48
N ASN A 121 3.76 -4.62 15.75
CA ASN A 121 3.70 -4.57 14.28
C ASN A 121 2.37 -3.95 13.84
N ASN A 122 2.45 -2.70 13.37
CA ASN A 122 1.30 -1.86 13.07
C ASN A 122 1.23 -1.56 11.57
N ILE A 123 0.17 -1.99 10.88
CA ILE A 123 -0.12 -1.59 9.51
C ILE A 123 -1.20 -0.52 9.53
N VAL A 124 -0.93 0.62 8.91
CA VAL A 124 -1.76 1.81 8.92
C VAL A 124 -2.14 2.19 7.48
N PHE A 125 -3.38 1.88 7.09
CA PHE A 125 -3.92 2.29 5.80
C PHE A 125 -4.65 3.62 5.91
N ILE A 126 -4.24 4.62 5.13
CA ILE A 126 -4.91 5.90 4.97
C ILE A 126 -5.73 5.81 3.69
N CYS A 127 -7.05 5.67 3.81
CA CYS A 127 -7.93 5.39 2.68
C CYS A 127 -8.71 6.64 2.26
N THR A 128 -8.63 7.02 0.98
CA THR A 128 -9.47 8.08 0.40
C THR A 128 -10.93 7.62 0.15
N PHE A 129 -11.31 6.48 0.70
CA PHE A 129 -12.61 5.83 0.57
C PHE A 129 -12.93 5.05 1.85
N ASP A 130 -14.20 4.63 2.04
CA ASP A 130 -14.56 3.70 3.11
C ASP A 130 -14.21 2.25 2.71
N PRO A 131 -13.17 1.64 3.32
CA PRO A 131 -12.70 0.32 2.92
C PRO A 131 -13.70 -0.81 3.21
N PHE A 132 -14.60 -0.63 4.19
CA PHE A 132 -15.56 -1.65 4.61
C PHE A 132 -17.03 -1.26 4.39
N GLY A 133 -17.31 -0.02 3.97
CA GLY A 133 -18.66 0.47 3.69
C GLY A 133 -19.57 0.54 4.94
N ARG A 134 -18.99 0.73 6.14
CA ARG A 134 -19.74 0.78 7.41
C ARG A 134 -19.82 2.19 8.00
N GLY A 135 -19.29 3.20 7.31
CA GLY A 135 -19.35 4.59 7.73
C GLY A 135 -18.59 4.89 9.02
N LYS A 136 -17.57 4.09 9.39
CA LYS A 136 -16.75 4.37 10.57
C LYS A 136 -15.52 5.19 10.19
N PRO A 137 -15.04 6.08 11.07
CA PRO A 137 -13.83 6.86 10.81
C PRO A 137 -12.57 6.00 10.85
N VAL A 138 -12.54 5.01 11.74
CA VAL A 138 -11.40 4.11 11.93
C VAL A 138 -11.90 2.68 12.12
N TYR A 139 -11.22 1.74 11.48
CA TYR A 139 -11.39 0.31 11.70
C TYR A 139 -10.08 -0.24 12.25
N GLU A 140 -10.09 -0.62 13.52
CA GLU A 140 -8.97 -1.27 14.19
C GLU A 140 -9.20 -2.77 14.28
N PHE A 141 -8.21 -3.55 13.88
CA PHE A 141 -8.21 -5.01 13.97
C PHE A 141 -7.05 -5.50 14.82
N ALA A 142 -7.36 -6.45 15.71
CA ALA A 142 -6.43 -7.18 16.54
C ALA A 142 -6.90 -8.62 16.68
N ASN A 143 -6.00 -9.53 17.00
CA ASN A 143 -6.36 -10.91 17.29
C ASN A 143 -7.05 -11.00 18.66
N ARG A 144 -8.26 -11.55 18.68
CA ARG A 144 -9.11 -11.69 19.88
C ARG A 144 -9.84 -13.02 19.85
N THR A 145 -10.22 -13.50 21.05
CA THR A 145 -11.14 -14.64 21.17
C THR A 145 -12.56 -14.25 20.74
N ASP A 146 -13.37 -15.26 20.36
CA ASP A 146 -14.80 -15.08 20.08
C ASP A 146 -15.65 -15.04 21.36
N GLU A 147 -15.04 -15.10 22.53
CA GLU A 147 -15.72 -15.03 23.83
C GLU A 147 -16.31 -13.64 24.11
N ASN A 148 -17.23 -13.55 25.07
CA ASN A 148 -17.81 -12.30 25.51
C ASN A 148 -17.65 -12.15 27.04
N PRO A 149 -16.82 -11.22 27.54
CA PRO A 149 -16.00 -10.26 26.80
C PRO A 149 -14.82 -10.91 26.06
N PRO A 150 -14.42 -10.36 24.90
CA PRO A 150 -13.31 -10.90 24.13
C PRO A 150 -11.96 -10.65 24.83
N GLN A 151 -11.08 -11.66 24.80
CA GLN A 151 -9.71 -11.54 25.26
C GLN A 151 -8.77 -11.29 24.07
N THR A 152 -7.95 -10.26 24.14
CA THR A 152 -6.92 -9.95 23.16
C THR A 152 -5.76 -10.95 23.29
N LEU A 153 -5.19 -11.40 22.16
CA LEU A 153 -4.03 -12.32 22.17
C LEU A 153 -2.74 -11.64 22.67
N GLU A 154 -2.70 -10.31 22.64
CA GLU A 154 -1.53 -9.50 23.04
C GLU A 154 -0.24 -9.83 22.26
N ASP A 155 -0.41 -10.23 21.01
CA ASP A 155 0.68 -10.58 20.08
C ASP A 155 1.37 -9.34 19.46
N GLY A 156 0.96 -8.13 19.86
CA GLY A 156 1.51 -6.87 19.34
C GLY A 156 1.08 -6.52 17.91
N ARG A 157 0.22 -7.33 17.28
CA ARG A 157 -0.27 -7.04 15.91
C ARG A 157 -1.49 -6.15 15.92
N ARG A 158 -1.44 -5.08 15.10
CA ARG A 158 -2.57 -4.16 14.87
C ARG A 158 -2.64 -3.80 13.40
N THR A 159 -3.86 -3.70 12.89
CA THR A 159 -4.12 -3.14 11.56
C THR A 159 -5.17 -2.05 11.68
N TYR A 160 -4.86 -0.88 11.16
CA TYR A 160 -5.72 0.29 11.17
C TYR A 160 -6.10 0.67 9.73
N PHE A 161 -7.38 0.96 9.52
CA PHE A 161 -7.86 1.54 8.28
C PHE A 161 -8.56 2.84 8.61
N PHE A 162 -8.00 3.95 8.16
CA PHE A 162 -8.56 5.28 8.34
C PHE A 162 -9.39 5.64 7.12
N ASN A 163 -10.67 5.92 7.34
CA ASN A 163 -11.63 6.31 6.32
C ASN A 163 -11.67 7.84 6.21
N CYS A 164 -10.89 8.40 5.30
CA CYS A 164 -10.83 9.85 5.12
C CYS A 164 -12.10 10.46 4.49
N THR A 165 -13.11 9.64 4.11
CA THR A 165 -14.42 10.16 3.68
C THR A 165 -15.37 10.43 4.85
N TYR A 166 -14.96 10.12 6.09
CA TYR A 166 -15.76 10.38 7.27
C TYR A 166 -15.83 11.90 7.58
N GLU A 167 -17.04 12.43 7.81
CA GLU A 167 -17.29 13.87 7.94
C GLU A 167 -17.92 14.28 9.27
N ASP A 168 -18.37 13.30 10.10
CA ASP A 168 -18.98 13.62 11.38
C ASP A 168 -17.95 14.16 12.39
N SER A 169 -18.43 14.96 13.35
CA SER A 169 -17.59 15.68 14.32
C SER A 169 -17.43 14.97 15.67
N ASP A 170 -17.71 13.67 15.73
CA ASP A 170 -17.63 12.84 16.95
C ASP A 170 -16.24 12.22 17.20
N ILE A 171 -15.23 12.64 16.44
CA ILE A 171 -13.83 12.24 16.53
C ILE A 171 -12.94 13.44 16.88
N PRO A 172 -11.67 13.24 17.30
CA PRO A 172 -10.74 14.34 17.58
C PRO A 172 -10.60 15.31 16.40
N LYS A 173 -10.55 16.61 16.71
CA LYS A 173 -10.46 17.67 15.67
C LYS A 173 -9.24 17.51 14.78
N GLU A 174 -8.12 17.12 15.33
CA GLU A 174 -6.88 16.89 14.59
C GLU A 174 -7.08 15.82 13.52
N LEU A 175 -7.85 14.78 13.82
CA LEU A 175 -8.16 13.71 12.87
C LEU A 175 -9.17 14.19 11.82
N ILE A 176 -10.14 15.03 12.17
CA ILE A 176 -11.07 15.68 11.22
C ILE A 176 -10.28 16.53 10.22
N HIS A 177 -9.38 17.40 10.72
CA HIS A 177 -8.55 18.26 9.88
C HIS A 177 -7.63 17.45 8.96
N PHE A 178 -7.05 16.35 9.47
CA PHE A 178 -6.24 15.45 8.66
C PHE A 178 -7.07 14.78 7.55
N PHE A 179 -8.27 14.28 7.85
CA PHE A 179 -9.15 13.67 6.86
C PHE A 179 -9.57 14.69 5.79
N GLU A 180 -9.91 15.93 6.19
CA GLU A 180 -10.24 16.99 5.27
C GLU A 180 -9.04 17.35 4.38
N PHE A 181 -7.83 17.40 4.95
CA PHE A 181 -6.60 17.63 4.19
C PHE A 181 -6.35 16.51 3.15
N VAL A 182 -6.49 15.25 3.53
CA VAL A 182 -6.36 14.12 2.61
C VAL A 182 -7.39 14.20 1.48
N ARG A 183 -8.63 14.57 1.78
CA ARG A 183 -9.76 14.62 0.84
C ARG A 183 -9.68 15.79 -0.14
N SER A 184 -9.36 16.98 0.36
CA SER A 184 -9.49 18.24 -0.40
C SER A 184 -8.19 19.06 -0.52
N GLY A 185 -7.15 18.71 0.24
CA GLY A 185 -5.93 19.52 0.37
C GLY A 185 -6.11 20.77 1.25
N LYS A 186 -7.26 20.94 1.93
CA LYS A 186 -7.52 22.06 2.84
C LYS A 186 -6.81 21.82 4.16
N ALA A 187 -5.96 22.75 4.55
CA ALA A 187 -5.27 22.73 5.83
C ALA A 187 -6.00 23.61 6.85
N GLU A 188 -6.15 23.12 8.09
CA GLU A 188 -6.91 23.81 9.16
C GLU A 188 -6.21 23.79 10.53
N ASP A 189 -5.05 23.12 10.64
CA ASP A 189 -4.23 23.09 11.85
C ASP A 189 -2.73 23.08 11.51
N VAL A 190 -1.91 23.12 12.56
CA VAL A 190 -0.45 23.20 12.41
C VAL A 190 0.11 21.99 11.65
N LEU A 191 -0.43 20.78 11.85
CA LEU A 191 0.05 19.58 11.14
C LEU A 191 -0.28 19.68 9.65
N THR A 192 -1.54 19.94 9.32
CA THR A 192 -2.01 19.98 7.94
C THR A 192 -1.42 21.15 7.17
N GLU A 193 -1.18 22.32 7.82
CA GLU A 193 -0.45 23.44 7.22
C GLU A 193 1.01 23.08 6.90
N ASP A 194 1.72 22.38 7.79
CA ASP A 194 3.07 21.89 7.53
C ASP A 194 3.12 20.87 6.38
N LEU A 195 2.14 19.97 6.32
CA LEU A 195 2.03 19.00 5.24
C LEU A 195 1.75 19.69 3.90
N LYS A 196 0.82 20.64 3.87
CA LYS A 196 0.51 21.44 2.69
C LYS A 196 1.73 22.19 2.18
N LYS A 197 2.43 22.87 3.08
CA LYS A 197 3.67 23.58 2.75
C LYS A 197 4.72 22.62 2.17
N ALA A 198 4.87 21.43 2.74
CA ALA A 198 5.79 20.40 2.22
C ALA A 198 5.38 19.93 0.80
N VAL A 199 4.09 19.79 0.51
CA VAL A 199 3.61 19.50 -0.86
C VAL A 199 4.03 20.62 -1.82
N GLU A 200 3.83 21.89 -1.46
CA GLU A 200 4.16 23.04 -2.28
C GLU A 200 5.67 23.16 -2.52
N GLU A 201 6.48 22.98 -1.47
CA GLU A 201 7.95 23.00 -1.57
C GLU A 201 8.47 21.85 -2.44
N ASN A 202 7.94 20.62 -2.26
CA ASN A 202 8.35 19.48 -3.05
C ASN A 202 7.98 19.63 -4.52
N ARG A 203 6.82 20.19 -4.86
CA ARG A 203 6.46 20.49 -6.25
C ARG A 203 7.44 21.41 -6.96
N MET A 204 8.11 22.32 -6.23
CA MET A 204 9.14 23.21 -6.75
C MET A 204 10.54 22.57 -6.79
N ASN A 205 10.70 21.40 -6.22
CA ASN A 205 11.99 20.71 -6.14
C ASN A 205 12.31 20.00 -7.45
N TYR A 206 13.28 20.52 -8.19
CA TYR A 206 13.68 19.96 -9.49
C TYR A 206 14.33 18.57 -9.38
N ILE A 207 14.96 18.23 -8.23
CA ILE A 207 15.54 16.92 -7.99
C ILE A 207 14.44 15.89 -7.88
N TYR A 208 13.42 16.16 -7.05
CA TYR A 208 12.27 15.28 -6.89
C TYR A 208 11.46 15.14 -8.19
N ARG A 209 11.33 16.22 -8.95
CA ARG A 209 10.75 16.15 -10.28
C ARG A 209 11.51 15.19 -11.21
N SER A 210 12.84 15.27 -11.20
CA SER A 210 13.68 14.37 -12.01
C SER A 210 13.57 12.91 -11.56
N GLU A 211 13.54 12.66 -10.25
CA GLU A 211 13.31 11.32 -9.70
C GLU A 211 11.95 10.77 -10.11
N TYR A 212 10.90 11.57 -9.97
CA TYR A 212 9.54 11.18 -10.38
C TYR A 212 9.47 10.80 -11.86
N LEU A 213 10.00 11.66 -12.74
CA LEU A 213 10.02 11.41 -14.19
C LEU A 213 10.80 10.12 -14.52
N ARG A 214 11.93 9.89 -13.85
CA ARG A 214 12.71 8.67 -14.01
C ARG A 214 11.92 7.42 -13.60
N GLN A 215 11.23 7.47 -12.45
CA GLN A 215 10.37 6.37 -12.01
C GLN A 215 9.25 6.10 -13.03
N GLN A 216 8.63 7.16 -13.57
CA GLN A 216 7.57 7.00 -14.56
C GLN A 216 8.06 6.33 -15.84
N ILE A 217 9.25 6.69 -16.34
CA ILE A 217 9.86 6.05 -17.50
C ILE A 217 10.08 4.55 -17.24
N LEU A 218 10.70 4.21 -16.10
CA LEU A 218 10.95 2.81 -15.73
C LEU A 218 9.66 1.98 -15.59
N LEU A 219 8.59 2.60 -15.07
CA LEU A 219 7.28 1.94 -14.96
C LEU A 219 6.62 1.75 -16.33
N GLU A 220 6.81 2.70 -17.24
CA GLU A 220 6.27 2.60 -18.61
C GLU A 220 7.00 1.52 -19.40
N ASP A 221 8.33 1.50 -19.33
CA ASP A 221 9.18 0.47 -19.95
C ASP A 221 8.79 -0.93 -19.45
N ALA A 222 8.68 -1.13 -18.13
CA ALA A 222 8.28 -2.40 -17.52
C ALA A 222 6.85 -2.83 -17.93
N ARG A 223 5.93 -1.87 -18.09
CA ARG A 223 4.57 -2.15 -18.60
C ARG A 223 4.58 -2.55 -20.07
N GLU A 224 5.44 -1.95 -20.85
CA GLU A 224 5.57 -2.26 -22.27
C GLU A 224 6.17 -3.65 -22.48
N GLU A 225 7.25 -3.98 -21.74
CA GLU A 225 7.84 -5.31 -21.70
C GLU A 225 6.81 -6.37 -21.28
N GLY A 226 6.08 -6.17 -20.18
CA GLY A 226 5.05 -7.11 -19.74
C GLY A 226 3.88 -7.28 -20.73
N ARG A 227 3.56 -6.25 -21.54
CA ARG A 227 2.57 -6.38 -22.61
C ARG A 227 3.10 -7.17 -23.80
N GLU A 228 4.37 -7.04 -24.11
CA GLU A 228 5.02 -7.80 -25.18
C GLU A 228 5.13 -9.27 -24.80
N GLU A 229 5.58 -9.56 -23.57
CA GLU A 229 5.63 -10.93 -23.03
C GLU A 229 4.24 -11.58 -23.01
N GLY A 230 3.22 -10.87 -22.51
CA GLY A 230 1.85 -11.38 -22.50
C GLY A 230 1.29 -11.67 -23.91
N ARG A 231 1.61 -10.83 -24.91
CA ARG A 231 1.22 -11.06 -26.31
C ARG A 231 1.92 -12.28 -26.91
N GLU A 232 3.20 -12.46 -26.59
CA GLU A 232 3.97 -13.60 -27.07
C GLU A 232 3.47 -14.91 -26.42
N GLU A 233 3.17 -14.89 -25.14
CA GLU A 233 2.61 -16.03 -24.43
C GLU A 233 1.23 -16.43 -24.98
N GLU A 234 0.36 -15.45 -25.26
CA GLU A 234 -0.95 -15.67 -25.89
C GLU A 234 -0.82 -16.26 -27.29
N ARG A 235 0.14 -15.76 -28.08
CA ARG A 235 0.45 -16.30 -29.42
C ARG A 235 0.88 -17.77 -29.33
N LEU A 236 1.82 -18.08 -28.44
CA LEU A 236 2.31 -19.44 -28.25
C LEU A 236 1.20 -20.39 -27.74
N ASN A 237 0.33 -19.93 -26.85
CA ASN A 237 -0.80 -20.71 -26.39
C ASN A 237 -1.80 -20.98 -27.52
N THR A 238 -2.11 -19.98 -28.33
CA THR A 238 -2.98 -20.12 -29.51
C THR A 238 -2.42 -21.12 -30.51
N GLU A 239 -1.11 -21.08 -30.80
CA GLU A 239 -0.44 -22.04 -31.66
C GLU A 239 -0.49 -23.48 -31.10
N ARG A 240 -0.31 -23.64 -29.77
CA ARG A 240 -0.42 -24.93 -29.08
C ARG A 240 -1.84 -25.49 -29.13
N GLU A 241 -2.83 -24.66 -28.91
CA GLU A 241 -4.25 -25.08 -28.98
C GLU A 241 -4.62 -25.47 -30.41
N LYS A 242 -4.19 -24.71 -31.40
CA LYS A 242 -4.39 -25.05 -32.80
C LYS A 242 -3.74 -26.39 -33.18
N ALA A 243 -2.49 -26.58 -32.78
CA ALA A 243 -1.79 -27.87 -33.05
C ALA A 243 -2.48 -29.06 -32.33
N ARG A 244 -3.06 -28.87 -31.15
CA ARG A 244 -3.85 -29.90 -30.49
C ARG A 244 -5.15 -30.18 -31.18
N ALA A 245 -5.84 -29.16 -31.68
CA ALA A 245 -7.07 -29.32 -32.45
C ALA A 245 -6.81 -30.06 -33.79
N ASP A 246 -5.78 -29.66 -34.53
CA ASP A 246 -5.36 -30.29 -35.78
C ASP A 246 -4.99 -31.78 -35.56
N ALA A 247 -4.28 -32.09 -34.48
CA ALA A 247 -3.93 -33.46 -34.11
C ALA A 247 -5.16 -34.32 -33.75
N ALA A 248 -6.12 -33.74 -33.01
CA ALA A 248 -7.37 -34.42 -32.69
C ALA A 248 -8.25 -34.69 -33.93
N GLU A 249 -8.32 -33.76 -34.87
CA GLU A 249 -9.03 -33.94 -36.12
C GLU A 249 -8.39 -35.04 -36.97
N ALA A 250 -7.05 -35.05 -37.10
CA ALA A 250 -6.32 -36.07 -37.83
C ALA A 250 -6.55 -37.47 -37.23
N GLU A 251 -6.55 -37.59 -35.89
CA GLU A 251 -6.83 -38.86 -35.21
C GLU A 251 -8.29 -39.35 -35.44
N LEU A 252 -9.24 -38.41 -35.40
CA LEU A 252 -10.65 -38.67 -35.71
C LEU A 252 -10.85 -39.17 -37.16
N GLU A 253 -10.18 -38.56 -38.12
CA GLU A 253 -10.21 -39.03 -39.52
C GLU A 253 -9.59 -40.40 -39.67
N ARG A 254 -8.49 -40.69 -38.96
CA ARG A 254 -7.85 -41.98 -38.97
C ARG A 254 -8.75 -43.10 -38.42
N LEU A 255 -9.44 -42.83 -37.33
CA LEU A 255 -10.40 -43.76 -36.72
C LEU A 255 -11.64 -43.99 -37.62
N LYS A 256 -12.11 -42.96 -38.35
CA LYS A 256 -13.22 -43.11 -39.33
C LYS A 256 -12.85 -43.98 -40.52
N LYS A 257 -11.59 -43.97 -40.96
CA LYS A 257 -11.08 -44.81 -42.07
C LYS A 257 -10.83 -46.26 -41.69
N GLN A 258 -10.79 -46.58 -40.40
CA GLN A 258 -10.60 -47.97 -39.86
C GLN A 258 -11.92 -48.68 -39.60
N ARG A 259 -13.06 -48.02 -39.75
CA ARG A 259 -14.42 -48.60 -39.72
C ARG A 259 -14.94 -48.81 -41.14
#